data_b878bc6b513c93c8ac18d1ea11645812
#
_entry.id   b878bc6b513c93c8ac18d1ea11645812
#
_cell.length_a   1.000
_cell.length_b   1.000
_cell.length_c   1.000
_cell.angle_alpha   90.00
_cell.angle_beta   90.00
_cell.angle_gamma   90.00
#
_symmetry.space_group_name_H-M   'P 1'
#
loop_
_entity.id
_entity.type
_entity.pdbx_description
1 polymer ?
#
loop_
_entity_poly.entity_id
_entity_poly.type
_entity_poly.pdbx_seq_one_letter_code
_entity_poly.pdbx_strand_id
1 'polypeptide(L)' 'MLMTDVSSLPTPYDAARIATFLAEHLSWSAFWDKRHCVWRVSENDPNSDLYAESGDTDAVLRYMSTHS' A
#
# COMPACT_ATOMS: atom_id res chain seq x y z
N MET A 1 20.02 -16.90 -11.60
CA MET A 1 19.62 -16.50 -11.30
C MET A 1 18.95 -15.84 -11.05
N LEU A 2 18.44 -15.77 -10.93
CA LEU A 2 17.92 -15.23 -10.63
C LEU A 2 16.93 -14.86 -10.34
N MET A 3 16.36 -14.93 -10.30
CA MET A 3 15.24 -14.79 -10.02
C MET A 3 14.71 -14.14 -8.89
N THR A 4 14.91 -13.79 -8.31
CA THR A 4 14.72 -13.17 -7.15
C THR A 4 13.92 -11.91 -7.09
N ASP A 5 13.72 -11.21 -8.20
CA ASP A 5 12.98 -9.98 -8.22
C ASP A 5 11.51 -10.17 -7.97
N VAL A 6 11.01 -11.36 -8.20
CA VAL A 6 9.60 -11.65 -7.97
C VAL A 6 9.24 -11.49 -6.51
N SER A 7 10.15 -11.88 -5.62
CA SER A 7 9.86 -11.83 -4.20
C SER A 7 9.88 -10.42 -3.63
N SER A 8 10.34 -9.44 -4.40
CA SER A 8 10.34 -8.06 -3.92
C SER A 8 9.09 -7.29 -4.33
N LEU A 9 8.12 -7.95 -4.93
CA LEU A 9 6.87 -7.34 -5.34
C LEU A 9 5.70 -7.96 -4.60
N PRO A 10 4.61 -7.21 -4.42
CA PRO A 10 3.41 -7.81 -3.84
C PRO A 10 2.80 -8.79 -4.82
N THR A 11 1.98 -9.71 -4.34
CA THR A 11 1.28 -10.61 -5.22
C THR A 11 0.26 -9.84 -6.05
N PRO A 12 -0.11 -10.33 -7.25
CA PRO A 12 -1.16 -9.67 -8.02
C PRO A 12 -2.47 -9.54 -7.25
N TYR A 13 -2.77 -10.52 -6.40
CA TYR A 13 -3.97 -10.46 -5.57
C TYR A 13 -3.90 -9.29 -4.60
N ASP A 14 -2.78 -9.12 -3.91
CA ASP A 14 -2.61 -8.02 -2.97
C ASP A 14 -2.60 -6.67 -3.67
N ALA A 15 -1.95 -6.59 -4.82
CA ALA A 15 -1.94 -5.36 -5.59
C ALA A 15 -3.36 -4.98 -6.03
N ALA A 16 -4.16 -5.97 -6.41
CA ALA A 16 -5.55 -5.71 -6.81
C ALA A 16 -6.38 -5.23 -5.63
N ARG A 17 -6.14 -5.77 -4.43
CA ARG A 17 -6.87 -5.33 -3.23
C ARG A 17 -6.58 -3.86 -2.92
N ILE A 18 -5.32 -3.47 -3.02
CA ILE A 18 -4.93 -2.07 -2.80
C ILE A 18 -5.60 -1.18 -3.87
N ALA A 19 -5.54 -1.60 -5.13
CA ALA A 19 -6.12 -0.80 -6.21
C ALA A 19 -7.63 -0.63 -6.03
N THR A 20 -8.32 -1.68 -5.60
CA THR A 20 -9.76 -1.61 -5.34
C THR A 20 -10.07 -0.64 -4.22
N PHE A 21 -9.29 -0.69 -3.14
CA PHE A 21 -9.50 0.24 -2.03
C PHE A 21 -9.31 1.68 -2.50
N LEU A 22 -8.23 1.94 -3.24
CA LEU A 22 -7.94 3.31 -3.69
C LEU A 22 -9.00 3.84 -4.64
N ALA A 23 -9.59 2.96 -5.45
CA ALA A 23 -10.67 3.37 -6.37
C ALA A 23 -11.91 3.83 -5.60
N GLU A 24 -12.11 3.27 -4.41
CA GLU A 24 -13.27 3.61 -3.58
C GLU A 24 -12.96 4.69 -2.54
N HIS A 25 -11.68 5.02 -2.36
CA HIS A 25 -11.26 5.98 -1.34
C HIS A 25 -10.22 6.90 -1.95
N LEU A 26 -10.68 7.85 -2.75
CA LEU A 26 -9.81 8.68 -3.59
C LEU A 26 -8.90 9.61 -2.81
N SER A 27 -9.14 9.76 -1.52
CA SER A 27 -8.29 10.61 -0.68
C SER A 27 -7.00 9.91 -0.26
N TRP A 28 -6.83 8.63 -0.60
CA TRP A 28 -5.65 7.87 -0.22
C TRP A 28 -4.75 7.60 -1.42
N SER A 29 -3.46 7.50 -1.14
CA SER A 29 -2.46 7.07 -2.10
C SER A 29 -1.68 5.92 -1.52
N ALA A 30 -1.28 4.99 -2.37
CA ALA A 30 -0.45 3.87 -1.96
C ALA A 30 0.60 3.60 -3.02
N PHE A 31 1.75 3.13 -2.58
CA PHE A 31 2.84 2.90 -3.47
C PHE A 31 3.72 1.80 -2.87
N TRP A 32 4.17 0.89 -3.71
CA TRP A 32 5.01 -0.22 -3.28
C TRP A 32 6.48 0.18 -3.39
N ASP A 33 7.18 0.16 -2.27
CA ASP A 33 8.61 0.42 -2.24
C ASP A 33 9.34 -0.91 -2.34
N LYS A 34 9.73 -1.28 -3.54
CA LYS A 34 10.34 -2.59 -3.73
C LYS A 34 11.75 -2.68 -3.16
N ARG A 35 12.38 -1.57 -2.88
CA ARG A 35 13.68 -1.57 -2.24
C ARG A 35 13.57 -2.06 -0.79
N HIS A 36 12.49 -1.67 -0.12
CA HIS A 36 12.25 -2.02 1.28
C HIS A 36 11.17 -3.07 1.45
N CYS A 37 10.55 -3.49 0.35
CA CYS A 37 9.49 -4.51 0.34
C CYS A 37 8.33 -4.12 1.24
N VAL A 38 7.90 -2.87 1.17
CA VAL A 38 6.79 -2.38 1.97
C VAL A 38 5.85 -1.55 1.13
N TRP A 39 4.58 -1.54 1.54
CA TRP A 39 3.61 -0.56 1.06
C TRP A 39 3.80 0.73 1.84
N ARG A 40 3.73 1.85 1.13
CA ARG A 40 3.70 3.16 1.77
C ARG A 40 2.38 3.80 1.39
N VAL A 41 1.59 4.14 2.39
CA VAL A 41 0.26 4.70 2.18
C VAL A 41 0.16 6.02 2.93
N SER A 42 -0.54 6.97 2.35
CA SER A 42 -0.74 8.26 2.98
C SER A 42 -2.01 8.89 2.45
N GLU A 43 -2.56 9.80 3.23
CA GLU A 43 -3.72 10.56 2.80
C GLU A 43 -3.28 11.74 1.94
N ASN A 44 -4.05 12.03 0.88
CA ASN A 44 -3.70 13.06 -0.10
C ASN A 44 -3.94 14.49 0.38
N ASP A 45 -4.37 14.68 1.60
CA ASP A 45 -4.64 16.00 2.16
C ASP A 45 -3.34 16.60 2.68
N PRO A 46 -2.93 17.79 2.21
CA PRO A 46 -1.69 18.41 2.69
C PRO A 46 -1.71 18.74 4.19
N ASN A 47 -2.89 18.78 4.79
CA ASN A 47 -3.01 19.03 6.22
C ASN A 47 -3.04 17.75 7.04
N SER A 48 -2.97 16.61 6.40
CA SER A 48 -3.02 15.32 7.08
C SER A 48 -1.62 14.76 7.28
N ASP A 49 -1.37 14.19 8.46
CA ASP A 49 -0.13 13.45 8.70
C ASP A 49 -0.36 11.96 8.75
N LEU A 50 -1.48 11.49 8.23
CA LEU A 50 -1.74 10.06 8.20
C LEU A 50 -0.81 9.38 7.20
N TYR A 51 -0.03 8.44 7.71
CA TYR A 51 0.96 7.73 6.92
C TYR A 51 1.25 6.40 7.59
N ALA A 52 1.44 5.37 6.79
CA ALA A 52 1.83 4.07 7.33
C ALA A 52 2.69 3.33 6.30
N GLU A 53 3.50 2.43 6.78
CA GLU A 53 4.26 1.56 5.90
C GLU A 53 4.32 0.17 6.51
N SER A 54 4.20 -0.84 5.68
CA SER A 54 4.26 -2.23 6.12
C SER A 54 4.38 -3.13 4.89
N GLY A 55 5.11 -4.23 5.05
CA GLY A 55 5.12 -5.28 4.03
C GLY A 55 3.86 -6.11 4.03
N ASP A 56 3.01 -5.96 5.05
CA ASP A 56 1.78 -6.71 5.20
C ASP A 56 0.63 -5.91 4.59
N THR A 57 0.10 -6.40 3.47
CA THR A 57 -0.99 -5.72 2.76
C THR A 57 -2.22 -5.55 3.64
N ASP A 58 -2.54 -6.57 4.45
CA ASP A 58 -3.70 -6.47 5.36
C ASP A 58 -3.52 -5.35 6.37
N ALA A 59 -2.29 -5.15 6.85
CA ALA A 59 -2.04 -4.12 7.84
C ALA A 59 -2.28 -2.72 7.28
N VAL A 60 -1.79 -2.44 6.05
CA VAL A 60 -2.00 -1.12 5.47
C VAL A 60 -3.45 -0.89 5.07
N LEU A 61 -4.13 -1.94 4.58
CA LEU A 61 -5.56 -1.82 4.27
C LEU A 61 -6.37 -1.52 5.53
N ARG A 62 -6.03 -2.18 6.62
CA ARG A 62 -6.71 -1.93 7.90
C ARG A 62 -6.46 -0.52 8.38
N TYR A 63 -5.22 -0.05 8.26
CA TYR A 63 -4.88 1.31 8.66
C TYR A 63 -5.70 2.34 7.87
N MET A 64 -5.72 2.19 6.55
CA MET A 64 -6.47 3.12 5.70
C MET A 64 -7.97 3.06 6.00
N SER A 65 -8.51 1.86 6.20
CA SER A 65 -9.92 1.68 6.53
C SER A 65 -10.30 2.35 7.84
N THR A 66 -9.44 2.22 8.83
CA THR A 66 -9.70 2.77 10.16
C THR A 66 -9.72 4.29 10.14
N HIS A 67 -8.96 4.89 9.23
CA HIS A 67 -8.82 6.34 9.16
C HIS A 67 -9.58 6.97 7.99
N SER A 68 -10.47 6.22 7.37
CA SER A 68 -11.27 6.75 6.25
C SER A 68 -12.61 7.34 6.67
#